data_edebfeca22bac7be4559ae385ea6ce02
#
_entry.id   edebfeca22bac7be4559ae385ea6ce02
#
_cell.length_a   1.000
_cell.length_b   1.000
_cell.length_c   1.000
_cell.angle_alpha   90.00
_cell.angle_beta   90.00
_cell.angle_gamma   90.00
#
_symmetry.space_group_name_H-M   'P 1'
#
loop_
_entity.id
_entity.type
_entity.pdbx_description
1 polymer ?
#
loop_
_entity_poly.entity_id
_entity_poly.type
_entity_poly.pdbx_seq_one_letter_code
_entity_poly.pdbx_strand_id
1 'polypeptide(L)'
;MPSPEMMPVFASTKLKLHPDEYTIVSLPVEKQDMALELFKPLSPFSSITVDTEEVSLILKTSEWEKMKEHFPVFESEAPYSVITFDIVLDLSLVGFLSVVSAILADEGISIYAISTYLRDHIMVKTKEADRTIQVLEELIQRCKSTND
;
A
#
# COMPACT_ATOMS: atom_id res chain seq x y z
N MET A 1 -21.73 4.35 0.79
CA MET A 1 -21.78 3.22 -0.17
C MET A 1 -21.18 3.63 -1.51
N PRO A 2 -20.52 2.70 -2.20
CA PRO A 2 -20.02 2.96 -3.56
C PRO A 2 -21.16 3.24 -4.53
N SER A 3 -20.82 3.90 -5.65
CA SER A 3 -21.78 4.08 -6.74
C SER A 3 -22.23 2.72 -7.32
N PRO A 4 -23.37 2.67 -8.02
CA PRO A 4 -23.83 1.42 -8.64
C PRO A 4 -22.78 0.77 -9.57
N GLU A 5 -22.00 1.57 -10.30
CA GLU A 5 -20.95 1.05 -11.17
C GLU A 5 -19.77 0.46 -10.38
N MET A 6 -19.51 0.99 -9.18
CA MET A 6 -18.39 0.57 -8.35
C MET A 6 -18.71 -0.66 -7.50
N MET A 7 -19.99 -0.90 -7.20
CA MET A 7 -20.40 -2.01 -6.34
C MET A 7 -19.94 -3.38 -6.85
N PRO A 8 -20.07 -3.72 -8.15
CA PRO A 8 -19.56 -5.00 -8.66
C PRO A 8 -18.05 -5.14 -8.51
N VAL A 9 -17.32 -4.03 -8.62
CA VAL A 9 -15.86 -4.02 -8.46
C VAL A 9 -15.49 -4.44 -7.04
N PHE A 10 -16.11 -3.81 -6.04
CA PHE A 10 -15.86 -4.18 -4.64
C PHE A 10 -16.35 -5.59 -4.33
N ALA A 11 -17.51 -5.98 -4.86
CA ALA A 11 -18.05 -7.33 -4.66
C ALA A 11 -17.09 -8.42 -5.17
N SER A 12 -16.30 -8.11 -6.21
CA SER A 12 -15.33 -9.04 -6.80
C SER A 12 -13.92 -8.91 -6.23
N THR A 13 -13.70 -7.95 -5.33
CA THR A 13 -12.38 -7.69 -4.76
C THR A 13 -12.06 -8.69 -3.66
N LYS A 14 -10.84 -9.21 -3.68
CA LYS A 14 -10.28 -9.98 -2.56
C LYS A 14 -9.16 -9.17 -1.93
N LEU A 15 -9.01 -9.26 -0.62
CA LEU A 15 -7.94 -8.58 0.09
C LEU A 15 -6.80 -9.55 0.31
N LYS A 16 -5.58 -9.09 0.03
CA LYS A 16 -4.36 -9.85 0.30
C LYS A 16 -3.52 -9.08 1.30
N LEU A 17 -3.47 -9.57 2.53
CA LEU A 17 -2.55 -9.05 3.55
C LEU A 17 -1.21 -9.75 3.39
N HIS A 18 -0.16 -8.98 3.07
CA HIS A 18 1.19 -9.52 3.00
C HIS A 18 1.68 -9.87 4.41
N PRO A 19 2.36 -11.02 4.60
CA PRO A 19 2.67 -11.50 5.95
C PRO A 19 3.81 -10.75 6.66
N ASP A 20 4.63 -10.01 5.92
CA ASP A 20 5.79 -9.33 6.48
C ASP A 20 5.45 -7.94 7.00
N GLU A 21 6.33 -7.38 7.81
CA GLU A 21 6.30 -5.98 8.20
C GLU A 21 7.18 -5.19 7.24
N TYR A 22 6.78 -3.94 6.98
CA TYR A 22 7.41 -3.07 5.99
C TYR A 22 7.85 -1.76 6.61
N THR A 23 8.88 -1.17 6.01
CA THR A 23 9.39 0.15 6.37
C THR A 23 9.26 1.08 5.18
N ILE A 24 8.85 2.32 5.45
CA ILE A 24 8.82 3.40 4.47
C ILE A 24 10.03 4.29 4.76
N VAL A 25 10.86 4.54 3.74
CA VAL A 25 12.13 5.24 3.91
C VAL A 25 12.23 6.40 2.95
N SER A 26 12.77 7.52 3.44
CA SER A 26 13.15 8.65 2.60
C SER A 26 14.66 8.82 2.67
N LEU A 27 15.28 8.88 1.49
CA LEU A 27 16.72 9.08 1.33
C LEU A 27 17.00 10.39 0.59
N PRO A 28 18.17 11.02 0.84
CA PRO A 28 18.59 12.16 0.02
C PRO A 28 18.75 11.78 -1.45
N VAL A 29 18.47 12.71 -2.36
CA VAL A 29 18.51 12.49 -3.81
C VAL A 29 19.89 12.05 -4.29
N GLU A 30 20.98 12.47 -3.64
CA GLU A 30 22.35 12.11 -3.98
C GLU A 30 22.63 10.61 -3.78
N LYS A 31 21.75 9.90 -3.07
CA LYS A 31 21.91 8.48 -2.81
C LYS A 31 21.16 7.60 -3.81
N GLN A 32 20.64 8.18 -4.89
CA GLN A 32 19.85 7.46 -5.89
C GLN A 32 20.55 6.23 -6.44
N ASP A 33 21.81 6.37 -6.86
CA ASP A 33 22.55 5.27 -7.48
C ASP A 33 22.75 4.11 -6.52
N MET A 34 23.15 4.42 -5.29
CA MET A 34 23.33 3.40 -4.24
C MET A 34 22.01 2.72 -3.92
N ALA A 35 20.93 3.50 -3.81
CA ALA A 35 19.61 2.97 -3.53
C ALA A 35 19.17 1.99 -4.62
N LEU A 36 19.34 2.35 -5.89
CA LEU A 36 18.98 1.49 -7.02
C LEU A 36 19.78 0.19 -7.01
N GLU A 37 21.09 0.26 -6.74
CA GLU A 37 21.94 -0.95 -6.68
C GLU A 37 21.50 -1.89 -5.56
N LEU A 38 21.24 -1.35 -4.37
CA LEU A 38 20.84 -2.17 -3.23
C LEU A 38 19.40 -2.67 -3.34
N PHE A 39 18.58 -2.01 -4.17
CA PHE A 39 17.18 -2.38 -4.36
C PHE A 39 17.01 -3.58 -5.31
N LYS A 40 17.95 -3.81 -6.22
CA LYS A 40 17.84 -4.86 -7.24
C LYS A 40 17.49 -6.25 -6.70
N PRO A 41 18.15 -6.74 -5.60
CA PRO A 41 17.88 -8.09 -5.12
C PRO A 41 16.69 -8.22 -4.18
N LEU A 42 15.95 -7.14 -3.91
CA LEU A 42 14.89 -7.18 -2.92
C LEU A 42 13.69 -8.02 -3.38
N SER A 43 13.13 -8.74 -2.44
CA SER A 43 11.96 -9.57 -2.70
C SER A 43 10.66 -8.75 -2.68
N PRO A 44 9.61 -9.17 -3.39
CA PRO A 44 8.30 -8.51 -3.31
C PRO A 44 7.70 -8.62 -1.90
N PHE A 45 6.94 -7.70 -1.46
CA PHE A 45 6.59 -6.42 -2.07
C PHE A 45 7.72 -5.41 -1.86
N SER A 46 8.05 -4.63 -2.87
CA SER A 46 9.03 -3.54 -2.74
C SER A 46 8.75 -2.48 -3.79
N SER A 47 9.07 -1.24 -3.47
CA SER A 47 8.83 -0.12 -4.36
C SER A 47 9.89 0.95 -4.15
N ILE A 48 10.38 1.53 -5.24
CA ILE A 48 11.28 2.68 -5.21
C ILE A 48 10.71 3.78 -6.09
N THR A 49 10.66 4.99 -5.54
CA THR A 49 10.26 6.17 -6.28
C THR A 49 11.42 7.16 -6.28
N VAL A 50 11.89 7.50 -7.48
CA VAL A 50 12.90 8.54 -7.65
C VAL A 50 12.19 9.85 -7.96
N ASP A 51 12.31 10.79 -7.03
CA ASP A 51 11.66 12.10 -7.08
C ASP A 51 12.75 13.17 -7.11
N THR A 52 12.39 14.38 -7.48
CA THR A 52 13.32 15.51 -7.48
C THR A 52 13.78 15.92 -6.09
N GLU A 53 12.99 15.59 -5.05
CA GLU A 53 13.25 16.01 -3.67
C GLU A 53 13.80 14.87 -2.79
N GLU A 54 13.53 13.61 -3.17
CA GLU A 54 13.88 12.46 -2.37
C GLU A 54 13.94 11.18 -3.20
N VAL A 55 14.52 10.14 -2.61
CA VAL A 55 14.35 8.77 -3.08
C VAL A 55 13.55 8.04 -2.01
N SER A 56 12.34 7.60 -2.34
CA SER A 56 11.43 6.94 -1.41
C SER A 56 11.42 5.44 -1.62
N LEU A 57 11.56 4.68 -0.55
CA LEU A 57 11.59 3.23 -0.59
C LEU A 57 10.45 2.65 0.23
N ILE A 58 9.89 1.54 -0.27
CA ILE A 58 9.07 0.63 0.52
C ILE A 58 9.70 -0.74 0.40
N LEU A 59 10.02 -1.34 1.53
CA LEU A 59 10.68 -2.66 1.55
C LEU A 59 10.39 -3.34 2.88
N LYS A 60 10.63 -4.65 2.92
CA LYS A 60 10.51 -5.40 4.16
C LYS A 60 11.45 -4.83 5.21
N THR A 61 10.97 -4.72 6.43
CA THR A 61 11.78 -4.20 7.54
C THR A 61 13.06 -5.02 7.71
N SER A 62 12.99 -6.34 7.54
CA SER A 62 14.17 -7.20 7.62
C SER A 62 15.23 -6.86 6.57
N GLU A 63 14.81 -6.45 5.38
CA GLU A 63 15.73 -6.04 4.31
C GLU A 63 16.29 -4.65 4.57
N TRP A 64 15.47 -3.72 5.07
CA TRP A 64 15.94 -2.39 5.45
C TRP A 64 17.01 -2.46 6.55
N GLU A 65 16.80 -3.30 7.55
CA GLU A 65 17.77 -3.46 8.66
C GLU A 65 19.16 -3.88 8.16
N LYS A 66 19.24 -4.64 7.07
CA LYS A 66 20.52 -5.04 6.46
C LYS A 66 21.12 -3.94 5.59
N MET A 67 20.28 -3.05 5.05
CA MET A 67 20.66 -2.04 4.06
C MET A 67 21.01 -0.69 4.70
N LYS A 68 20.39 -0.36 5.82
CA LYS A 68 20.40 1.00 6.39
C LYS A 68 21.79 1.52 6.75
N GLU A 69 22.73 0.64 7.03
CA GLU A 69 24.12 1.03 7.35
C GLU A 69 24.83 1.75 6.21
N HIS A 70 24.34 1.57 4.97
CA HIS A 70 24.87 2.26 3.79
C HIS A 70 24.38 3.71 3.69
N PHE A 71 23.43 4.11 4.54
CA PHE A 71 22.82 5.44 4.47
C PHE A 71 22.97 6.15 5.82
N PRO A 72 23.92 7.09 5.93
CA PRO A 72 24.13 7.80 7.20
C PRO A 72 23.00 8.78 7.54
N VAL A 73 22.25 9.22 6.51
CA VAL A 73 21.12 10.15 6.68
C VAL A 73 19.89 9.55 6.02
N PHE A 74 18.82 9.37 6.79
CA PHE A 74 17.53 8.91 6.28
C PHE A 74 16.43 9.25 7.28
N GLU A 75 15.18 9.21 6.79
CA GLU A 75 13.99 9.21 7.64
C GLU A 75 13.23 7.92 7.36
N SER A 76 12.59 7.35 8.38
CA SER A 76 11.84 6.11 8.19
C SER A 76 10.69 6.01 9.16
N GLU A 77 9.67 5.26 8.72
CA GLU A 77 8.49 4.92 9.51
C GLU A 77 8.26 3.41 9.43
N ALA A 78 8.04 2.77 10.57
CA ALA A 78 7.79 1.33 10.68
C ALA A 78 7.16 1.01 12.03
N PRO A 79 6.46 -0.13 12.21
CA PRO A 79 6.15 -1.11 11.16
C PRO A 79 4.85 -0.80 10.44
N TYR A 80 4.84 -1.11 9.15
CA TYR A 80 3.65 -1.01 8.28
C TYR A 80 3.30 -2.38 7.72
N SER A 81 2.03 -2.56 7.40
CA SER A 81 1.53 -3.74 6.69
C SER A 81 1.03 -3.33 5.31
N VAL A 82 1.20 -4.20 4.33
CA VAL A 82 0.74 -3.98 2.96
C VAL A 82 -0.51 -4.81 2.71
N ILE A 83 -1.54 -4.17 2.19
CA ILE A 83 -2.79 -4.81 1.77
C ILE A 83 -2.96 -4.55 0.29
N THR A 84 -3.04 -5.61 -0.51
CA THR A 84 -3.30 -5.54 -1.94
C THR A 84 -4.77 -5.80 -2.19
N PHE A 85 -5.39 -4.94 -3.01
CA PHE A 85 -6.73 -5.19 -3.53
C PHE A 85 -6.58 -6.12 -4.75
N ASP A 86 -6.84 -7.40 -4.55
CA ASP A 86 -6.60 -8.42 -5.58
C ASP A 86 -7.75 -8.44 -6.59
N ILE A 87 -7.74 -7.44 -7.42
CA ILE A 87 -8.61 -7.29 -8.59
C ILE A 87 -7.86 -6.43 -9.61
N VAL A 88 -7.92 -6.82 -10.88
CA VAL A 88 -7.32 -6.00 -11.94
C VAL A 88 -8.24 -4.83 -12.21
N LEU A 89 -7.72 -3.62 -12.04
CA LEU A 89 -8.46 -2.38 -12.22
C LEU A 89 -8.02 -1.71 -13.52
N ASP A 90 -9.01 -1.29 -14.32
CA ASP A 90 -8.73 -0.46 -15.50
C ASP A 90 -8.20 0.90 -15.03
N LEU A 91 -7.16 1.42 -15.70
CA LEU A 91 -6.57 2.71 -15.33
C LEU A 91 -7.54 3.86 -15.46
N SER A 92 -8.59 3.71 -16.29
CA SER A 92 -9.63 4.72 -16.45
C SER A 92 -10.76 4.62 -15.43
N LEU A 93 -10.74 3.61 -14.55
CA LEU A 93 -11.75 3.46 -13.51
C LEU A 93 -11.67 4.63 -12.53
N VAL A 94 -12.82 5.26 -12.26
CA VAL A 94 -12.89 6.44 -11.40
C VAL A 94 -13.54 6.08 -10.07
N GLY A 95 -12.85 6.41 -8.97
CA GLY A 95 -13.48 6.41 -7.64
C GLY A 95 -13.14 5.24 -6.73
N PHE A 96 -12.33 4.26 -7.15
CA PHE A 96 -11.99 3.12 -6.29
C PHE A 96 -11.28 3.57 -5.01
N LEU A 97 -10.17 4.30 -5.14
CA LEU A 97 -9.43 4.79 -3.97
C LEU A 97 -10.21 5.83 -3.17
N SER A 98 -11.10 6.58 -3.82
CA SER A 98 -11.97 7.52 -3.11
C SER A 98 -12.85 6.80 -2.09
N VAL A 99 -13.44 5.67 -2.48
CA VAL A 99 -14.28 4.87 -1.56
C VAL A 99 -13.43 4.29 -0.44
N VAL A 100 -12.28 3.69 -0.77
CA VAL A 100 -11.38 3.09 0.21
C VAL A 100 -10.91 4.13 1.22
N SER A 101 -10.42 5.27 0.73
CA SER A 101 -9.87 6.32 1.60
C SER A 101 -10.95 6.91 2.51
N ALA A 102 -12.16 7.12 1.98
CA ALA A 102 -13.25 7.70 2.76
C ALA A 102 -13.68 6.77 3.90
N ILE A 103 -13.85 5.49 3.63
CA ILE A 103 -14.31 4.54 4.65
C ILE A 103 -13.25 4.35 5.75
N LEU A 104 -11.97 4.33 5.38
CA LEU A 104 -10.89 4.20 6.36
C LEU A 104 -10.66 5.50 7.13
N ALA A 105 -10.84 6.66 6.49
CA ALA A 105 -10.78 7.94 7.19
C ALA A 105 -11.87 8.06 8.26
N ASP A 106 -13.08 7.59 7.96
CA ASP A 106 -14.19 7.58 8.92
C ASP A 106 -13.87 6.73 10.16
N GLU A 107 -13.02 5.72 10.00
CA GLU A 107 -12.55 4.88 11.10
C GLU A 107 -11.26 5.39 11.75
N GLY A 108 -10.77 6.55 11.33
CA GLY A 108 -9.54 7.13 11.88
C GLY A 108 -8.27 6.41 11.47
N ILE A 109 -8.30 5.67 10.37
CA ILE A 109 -7.15 4.91 9.89
C ILE A 109 -6.44 5.68 8.78
N SER A 110 -5.16 6.02 9.02
CA SER A 110 -4.31 6.66 8.02
C SER A 110 -3.79 5.62 7.03
N ILE A 111 -3.76 5.98 5.76
CA ILE A 111 -3.29 5.08 4.70
C ILE A 111 -2.15 5.72 3.90
N TYR A 112 -1.29 4.86 3.35
CA TYR A 112 -0.27 5.21 2.37
C TYR A 112 -0.60 4.41 1.11
N ALA A 113 -1.11 5.08 0.08
CA ALA A 113 -1.62 4.42 -1.11
C ALA A 113 -0.54 4.29 -2.19
N ILE A 114 -0.53 3.14 -2.84
CA ILE A 114 0.37 2.84 -3.95
C ILE A 114 -0.46 2.24 -5.07
N SER A 115 -0.42 2.86 -6.26
CA SER A 115 -1.06 2.32 -7.45
C SER A 115 0.00 1.71 -8.35
N THR A 116 -0.19 0.46 -8.73
CA THR A 116 0.58 -0.17 -9.79
C THR A 116 -0.29 -0.25 -11.04
N TYR A 117 0.25 -0.70 -12.14
CA TYR A 117 -0.50 -0.74 -13.41
C TYR A 117 -1.80 -1.55 -13.29
N LEU A 118 -1.75 -2.69 -12.59
CA LEU A 118 -2.88 -3.61 -12.52
C LEU A 118 -3.73 -3.45 -11.27
N ARG A 119 -3.15 -3.03 -10.15
CA ARG A 119 -3.84 -3.09 -8.85
C ARG A 119 -3.49 -1.91 -7.97
N ASP A 120 -4.37 -1.63 -7.02
CA ASP A 120 -4.10 -0.70 -5.93
C ASP A 120 -3.68 -1.45 -4.68
N HIS A 121 -2.79 -0.80 -3.93
CA HIS A 121 -2.28 -1.29 -2.65
C HIS A 121 -2.37 -0.18 -1.63
N ILE A 122 -2.58 -0.54 -0.37
CA ILE A 122 -2.45 0.42 0.72
C ILE A 122 -1.52 -0.13 1.78
N MET A 123 -0.84 0.79 2.44
CA MET A 123 -0.10 0.50 3.65
C MET A 123 -0.78 1.16 4.82
N VAL A 124 -0.88 0.43 5.91
CA VAL A 124 -1.40 0.94 7.18
C VAL A 124 -0.40 0.55 8.27
N LYS A 125 -0.41 1.28 9.37
CA LYS A 125 0.39 0.86 10.53
C LYS A 125 -0.01 -0.56 10.91
N THR A 126 0.96 -1.41 11.22
CA THR A 126 0.70 -2.83 11.50
C THR A 126 -0.34 -3.02 12.59
N LYS A 127 -0.36 -2.15 13.60
CA LYS A 127 -1.36 -2.19 14.66
C LYS A 127 -2.79 -1.97 14.18
N GLU A 128 -2.97 -1.38 13.00
CA GLU A 128 -4.29 -1.11 12.40
C GLU A 128 -4.66 -2.13 11.32
N ALA A 129 -3.80 -3.11 11.03
CA ALA A 129 -3.99 -4.02 9.91
C ALA A 129 -5.27 -4.85 10.04
N ASP A 130 -5.49 -5.48 11.19
CA ASP A 130 -6.65 -6.34 11.40
C ASP A 130 -7.95 -5.55 11.31
N ARG A 131 -7.97 -4.35 11.90
CA ARG A 131 -9.15 -3.49 11.84
C ARG A 131 -9.42 -3.02 10.41
N THR A 132 -8.37 -2.69 9.67
CA THR A 132 -8.49 -2.28 8.26
C THR A 132 -9.12 -3.40 7.42
N ILE A 133 -8.62 -4.63 7.58
CA ILE A 133 -9.18 -5.80 6.90
C ILE A 133 -10.65 -5.97 7.26
N GLN A 134 -11.00 -5.87 8.54
CA GLN A 134 -12.38 -6.01 8.99
C GLN A 134 -13.30 -4.98 8.32
N VAL A 135 -12.91 -3.71 8.33
CA VAL A 135 -13.71 -2.62 7.74
C VAL A 135 -13.91 -2.83 6.24
N LEU A 136 -12.84 -3.21 5.54
CA LEU A 136 -12.90 -3.43 4.09
C LEU A 136 -13.70 -4.69 3.73
N GLU A 137 -13.57 -5.76 4.52
CA GLU A 137 -14.37 -6.97 4.30
C GLU A 137 -15.87 -6.71 4.50
N GLU A 138 -16.23 -5.89 5.48
CA GLU A 138 -17.62 -5.48 5.69
C GLU A 138 -18.17 -4.71 4.47
N LEU A 139 -17.37 -3.82 3.90
CA LEU A 139 -17.73 -3.11 2.67
C LEU A 139 -17.95 -4.09 1.52
N ILE A 140 -17.02 -5.02 1.33
CA ILE A 140 -17.10 -6.01 0.26
C ILE A 140 -18.36 -6.87 0.41
N GLN A 141 -18.67 -7.31 1.63
CA GLN A 141 -19.86 -8.11 1.90
C GLN A 141 -21.15 -7.33 1.62
N ARG A 142 -21.20 -6.06 2.00
CA ARG A 142 -22.35 -5.20 1.67
C ARG A 142 -22.55 -5.07 0.16
N CYS A 143 -21.46 -4.95 -0.60
CA CYS A 143 -21.54 -4.86 -2.05
C CYS A 143 -22.02 -6.17 -2.68
N LYS A 144 -21.61 -7.32 -2.14
CA LYS A 144 -22.10 -8.64 -2.59
C LYS A 144 -23.61 -8.80 -2.32
N SER A 145 -24.05 -8.46 -1.12
CA SER A 145 -25.45 -8.62 -0.71
C SER A 145 -26.40 -7.75 -1.53
N THR A 146 -25.97 -6.56 -1.95
CA THR A 146 -26.78 -5.64 -2.75
C THR A 146 -26.83 -6.05 -4.22
N ASN A 147 -25.84 -6.84 -4.69
CA ASN A 147 -25.77 -7.33 -6.08
C ASN A 147 -26.61 -8.60 -6.31
N ASP A 148 -27.03 -9.26 -5.26
CA ASP A 148 -27.92 -10.42 -5.30
C ASP A 148 -29.39 -9.93 -5.34
#